data_4799ba8e6fe5da4f1b74a22825e5b276
#
_entry.id   4799ba8e6fe5da4f1b74a22825e5b276
#
_cell.length_a   1.000
_cell.length_b   1.000
_cell.length_c   1.000
_cell.angle_alpha   90.00
_cell.angle_beta   90.00
_cell.angle_gamma   90.00
#
_symmetry.space_group_name_H-M   'P 1'
#
loop_
_entity.id
_entity.type
_entity.pdbx_description
1 polymer ?
#
loop_
_entity_poly.entity_id
_entity_poly.type
_entity_poly.pdbx_seq_one_letter_code
_entity_poly.pdbx_strand_id
1 'polypeptide(L)'
;MAWSTPSARTTGDLITAAIWNQDVVDNSQFLHDRVRELWIPWVTYYGSGLSEGNVGDWRSVAVVNNSINHIVWFSFCVPSDFASLAGLHLLVAASTSTTYEYDVNTDYGASGETYNVHSGQAVNQTVALTANQYALLDLSGLVGSLSAGDFVGLNLSNSNGANAGTLHVLGLRLRYNRT
;
A
#
# COMPACT_ATOMS: atom_id res chain seq x y z
N MET A 1 2.12 -0.33 -22.94
CA MET A 1 1.69 0.41 -24.15
C MET A 1 1.27 1.82 -23.74
N ALA A 2 1.26 2.78 -24.67
CA ALA A 2 0.76 4.14 -24.43
C ALA A 2 -0.61 4.31 -25.09
N TRP A 3 -1.46 5.15 -24.52
CA TRP A 3 -2.70 5.56 -25.18
C TRP A 3 -2.38 6.25 -26.50
N SER A 4 -3.03 5.85 -27.60
CA SER A 4 -3.02 6.57 -28.86
C SER A 4 -4.39 7.19 -29.12
N THR A 5 -4.41 8.46 -29.56
CA THR A 5 -5.68 9.10 -29.94
C THR A 5 -6.23 8.41 -31.17
N PRO A 6 -7.45 7.84 -31.13
CA PRO A 6 -8.08 7.26 -32.31
C PRO A 6 -8.17 8.26 -33.46
N SER A 7 -7.88 7.82 -34.66
CA SER A 7 -7.97 8.68 -35.86
C SER A 7 -9.43 9.00 -36.18
N ALA A 8 -9.71 10.27 -36.50
CA ALA A 8 -11.03 10.62 -37.01
C ALA A 8 -11.33 9.89 -38.33
N ARG A 9 -12.54 9.35 -38.48
CA ARG A 9 -13.00 8.60 -39.65
C ARG A 9 -14.23 9.30 -40.29
N THR A 10 -14.34 9.12 -41.57
CA THR A 10 -15.52 9.56 -42.33
C THR A 10 -16.29 8.34 -42.83
N THR A 11 -17.57 8.57 -43.19
CA THR A 11 -18.39 7.51 -43.77
C THR A 11 -17.75 6.99 -45.08
N GLY A 12 -17.49 5.67 -45.13
CA GLY A 12 -16.86 5.02 -46.30
C GLY A 12 -15.37 4.76 -46.14
N ASP A 13 -14.71 5.21 -45.04
CA ASP A 13 -13.31 4.87 -44.77
C ASP A 13 -13.16 3.39 -44.52
N LEU A 14 -12.15 2.78 -45.14
CA LEU A 14 -11.81 1.38 -44.90
C LEU A 14 -11.08 1.24 -43.57
N ILE A 15 -11.62 0.41 -42.66
CA ILE A 15 -10.95 0.03 -41.42
C ILE A 15 -10.04 -1.16 -41.72
N THR A 16 -8.73 -0.91 -41.77
CA THR A 16 -7.74 -1.98 -41.91
C THR A 16 -7.46 -2.65 -40.57
N ALA A 17 -6.87 -3.85 -40.59
CA ALA A 17 -6.44 -4.54 -39.37
C ALA A 17 -5.46 -3.71 -38.51
N ALA A 18 -4.58 -2.93 -39.15
CA ALA A 18 -3.66 -2.04 -38.45
C ALA A 18 -4.41 -0.92 -37.68
N ILE A 19 -5.41 -0.31 -38.31
CA ILE A 19 -6.27 0.70 -37.69
C ILE A 19 -7.06 0.12 -36.52
N TRP A 20 -7.66 -1.06 -36.72
CA TRP A 20 -8.40 -1.76 -35.67
C TRP A 20 -7.51 -2.07 -34.47
N ASN A 21 -6.31 -2.62 -34.73
CA ASN A 21 -5.37 -2.95 -33.66
C ASN A 21 -4.95 -1.70 -32.90
N GLN A 22 -4.62 -0.60 -33.58
CA GLN A 22 -4.20 0.64 -32.93
C GLN A 22 -5.34 1.32 -32.17
N ASP A 23 -6.49 1.52 -32.79
CA ASP A 23 -7.57 2.35 -32.22
C ASP A 23 -8.43 1.59 -31.20
N VAL A 24 -8.52 0.27 -31.30
CA VAL A 24 -9.36 -0.56 -30.44
C VAL A 24 -8.53 -1.48 -29.54
N VAL A 25 -7.70 -2.33 -30.12
CA VAL A 25 -6.99 -3.37 -29.34
C VAL A 25 -5.97 -2.74 -28.40
N ASP A 26 -5.07 -1.90 -28.89
CA ASP A 26 -4.00 -1.31 -28.10
C ASP A 26 -4.55 -0.35 -27.04
N ASN A 27 -5.58 0.43 -27.37
CA ASN A 27 -6.22 1.33 -26.40
C ASN A 27 -7.03 0.55 -25.36
N SER A 28 -7.68 -0.54 -25.73
CA SER A 28 -8.36 -1.42 -24.79
C SER A 28 -7.36 -2.08 -23.84
N GLN A 29 -6.23 -2.55 -24.36
CA GLN A 29 -5.13 -3.12 -23.57
C GLN A 29 -4.54 -2.07 -22.63
N PHE A 30 -4.29 -0.85 -23.10
CA PHE A 30 -3.83 0.25 -22.23
C PHE A 30 -4.77 0.53 -21.06
N LEU A 31 -6.09 0.52 -21.28
CA LEU A 31 -7.08 0.69 -20.23
C LEU A 31 -7.15 -0.52 -19.29
N HIS A 32 -6.93 -1.71 -19.83
CA HIS A 32 -6.89 -2.95 -19.05
C HIS A 32 -5.66 -3.02 -18.13
N ASP A 33 -4.48 -2.64 -18.63
CA ASP A 33 -3.20 -2.74 -17.93
C ASP A 33 -2.97 -1.63 -16.88
N ARG A 34 -4.03 -0.86 -16.54
CA ARG A 34 -3.89 0.21 -15.56
C ARG A 34 -3.62 -0.31 -14.16
N VAL A 35 -2.67 0.33 -13.49
CA VAL A 35 -2.43 0.13 -12.06
C VAL A 35 -3.70 0.46 -11.28
N ARG A 36 -4.10 -0.47 -10.42
CA ARG A 36 -5.19 -0.29 -9.46
C ARG A 36 -4.65 0.14 -8.11
N GLU A 37 -5.47 0.84 -7.36
CA GLU A 37 -5.16 1.24 -6.00
C GLU A 37 -6.26 0.80 -5.06
N LEU A 38 -5.86 0.23 -3.92
CA LEU A 38 -6.74 -0.14 -2.82
C LEU A 38 -6.23 0.55 -1.56
N TRP A 39 -7.12 1.27 -0.90
CA TRP A 39 -6.89 1.83 0.42
C TRP A 39 -7.31 0.84 1.49
N ILE A 40 -6.42 0.55 2.43
CA ILE A 40 -6.62 -0.41 3.51
C ILE A 40 -6.48 0.35 4.84
N PRO A 41 -7.59 0.52 5.59
CA PRO A 41 -7.52 1.13 6.89
C PRO A 41 -6.84 0.19 7.89
N TRP A 42 -6.34 0.74 9.00
CA TRP A 42 -5.91 -0.06 10.14
C TRP A 42 -7.13 -0.79 10.77
N VAL A 43 -6.87 -1.98 11.33
CA VAL A 43 -7.92 -2.83 11.92
C VAL A 43 -8.00 -2.61 13.43
N THR A 44 -6.85 -2.66 14.09
CA THR A 44 -6.74 -2.51 15.54
C THR A 44 -5.34 -2.07 15.94
N TYR A 45 -5.19 -1.71 17.20
CA TYR A 45 -3.91 -1.34 17.79
C TYR A 45 -3.79 -1.84 19.22
N TYR A 46 -2.56 -2.00 19.71
CA TYR A 46 -2.25 -2.43 21.06
C TYR A 46 -1.11 -1.59 21.65
N GLY A 47 -1.29 -1.17 22.91
CA GLY A 47 -0.29 -0.43 23.68
C GLY A 47 -0.91 0.76 24.41
N SER A 48 -0.45 1.03 25.62
CA SER A 48 -1.01 2.09 26.51
C SER A 48 -0.79 3.52 26.01
N GLY A 49 0.11 3.70 25.04
CA GLY A 49 0.43 5.00 24.44
C GLY A 49 -0.16 5.20 23.04
N LEU A 50 -1.03 4.29 22.59
CA LEU A 50 -1.76 4.48 21.33
C LEU A 50 -3.14 5.02 21.60
N SER A 51 -3.59 5.90 20.74
CA SER A 51 -4.94 6.45 20.78
C SER A 51 -5.44 6.73 19.37
N GLU A 52 -6.74 6.63 19.16
CA GLU A 52 -7.35 7.18 17.97
C GLU A 52 -7.28 8.70 17.98
N GLY A 53 -6.99 9.27 16.82
CA GLY A 53 -6.87 10.71 16.64
C GLY A 53 -7.19 11.13 15.22
N ASN A 54 -6.94 12.39 14.94
CA ASN A 54 -7.12 12.94 13.59
C ASN A 54 -5.84 13.68 13.17
N VAL A 55 -5.58 13.64 11.86
CA VAL A 55 -4.64 14.55 11.19
C VAL A 55 -5.45 15.30 10.14
N GLY A 56 -5.81 16.54 10.43
CA GLY A 56 -6.87 17.23 9.70
C GLY A 56 -8.18 16.43 9.80
N ASP A 57 -8.80 16.11 8.67
CA ASP A 57 -10.02 15.30 8.60
C ASP A 57 -9.76 13.78 8.49
N TRP A 58 -8.49 13.35 8.50
CA TRP A 58 -8.13 11.93 8.44
C TRP A 58 -8.15 11.29 9.82
N ARG A 59 -8.81 10.14 9.92
CA ARG A 59 -8.69 9.28 11.11
C ARG A 59 -7.34 8.60 11.12
N SER A 60 -6.68 8.57 12.27
CA SER A 60 -5.37 7.98 12.46
C SER A 60 -5.28 7.23 13.78
N VAL A 61 -4.31 6.33 13.89
CA VAL A 61 -3.80 5.85 15.18
C VAL A 61 -2.54 6.63 15.49
N ALA A 62 -2.56 7.34 16.60
CA ALA A 62 -1.39 8.05 17.13
C ALA A 62 -0.53 7.06 17.92
N VAL A 63 0.68 6.80 17.43
CA VAL A 63 1.71 6.02 18.13
C VAL A 63 2.55 7.00 18.93
N VAL A 64 2.22 7.12 20.22
CA VAL A 64 2.98 7.97 21.14
C VAL A 64 4.30 7.29 21.50
N ASN A 65 5.30 8.08 21.53
CA ASN A 65 6.68 7.73 21.56
C ASN A 65 7.20 7.48 22.98
N ASN A 66 7.27 6.25 23.44
CA ASN A 66 8.18 5.85 24.53
C ASN A 66 8.03 4.35 24.95
N SER A 67 7.43 3.53 24.12
CA SER A 67 7.25 2.12 24.41
C SER A 67 7.44 1.28 23.15
N ILE A 68 8.28 0.26 23.23
CA ILE A 68 8.53 -0.71 22.16
C ILE A 68 7.35 -1.67 21.90
N ASN A 69 6.26 -1.56 22.69
CA ASN A 69 5.10 -2.45 22.60
C ASN A 69 3.88 -1.79 21.95
N HIS A 70 4.09 -0.76 21.16
CA HIS A 70 3.01 -0.10 20.41
C HIS A 70 2.90 -0.73 19.03
N ILE A 71 1.79 -1.40 18.76
CA ILE A 71 1.59 -2.15 17.52
C ILE A 71 0.28 -1.70 16.86
N VAL A 72 0.33 -1.46 15.55
CA VAL A 72 -0.83 -1.20 14.71
C VAL A 72 -0.94 -2.32 13.68
N TRP A 73 -2.13 -2.95 13.55
CA TRP A 73 -2.38 -4.05 12.64
C TRP A 73 -3.22 -3.64 11.46
N PHE A 74 -2.88 -4.25 10.34
CA PHE A 74 -3.62 -4.19 9.08
C PHE A 74 -3.92 -5.61 8.63
N SER A 75 -5.08 -5.80 8.01
CA SER A 75 -5.44 -7.08 7.39
C SER A 75 -6.25 -6.80 6.13
N PHE A 76 -5.94 -7.53 5.06
CA PHE A 76 -6.65 -7.42 3.80
C PHE A 76 -6.55 -8.70 2.98
N CYS A 77 -7.44 -8.84 2.01
CA CYS A 77 -7.36 -9.87 1.00
C CYS A 77 -6.84 -9.26 -0.30
N VAL A 78 -5.89 -9.92 -0.94
CA VAL A 78 -5.38 -9.51 -2.25
C VAL A 78 -6.50 -9.67 -3.29
N PRO A 79 -6.79 -8.64 -4.10
CA PRO A 79 -7.85 -8.71 -5.10
C PRO A 79 -7.71 -9.89 -6.06
N SER A 80 -8.84 -10.46 -6.50
CA SER A 80 -8.86 -11.61 -7.41
C SER A 80 -8.32 -11.30 -8.81
N ASP A 81 -8.29 -10.03 -9.20
CA ASP A 81 -7.71 -9.54 -10.46
C ASP A 81 -6.26 -9.07 -10.33
N PHE A 82 -5.59 -9.40 -9.23
CA PHE A 82 -4.18 -9.07 -9.00
C PHE A 82 -3.28 -9.91 -9.92
N ALA A 83 -2.42 -9.26 -10.68
CA ALA A 83 -1.39 -9.91 -11.48
C ALA A 83 0.02 -9.72 -10.90
N SER A 84 0.34 -8.52 -10.46
CA SER A 84 1.64 -8.22 -9.84
C SER A 84 1.58 -6.97 -8.97
N LEU A 85 2.45 -6.95 -7.96
CA LEU A 85 2.61 -5.79 -7.07
C LEU A 85 3.23 -4.62 -7.84
N ALA A 86 2.59 -3.44 -7.74
CA ALA A 86 3.16 -2.17 -8.19
C ALA A 86 3.64 -1.30 -7.01
N GLY A 87 3.21 -1.62 -5.80
CA GLY A 87 3.69 -1.00 -4.55
C GLY A 87 2.77 -1.27 -3.37
N LEU A 88 3.37 -1.39 -2.20
CA LEU A 88 2.67 -1.39 -0.90
C LEU A 88 3.28 -0.28 -0.04
N HIS A 89 2.48 0.71 0.32
CA HIS A 89 2.95 1.86 1.07
C HIS A 89 2.11 2.10 2.30
N LEU A 90 2.78 2.41 3.42
CA LEU A 90 2.11 2.90 4.61
C LEU A 90 2.09 4.43 4.61
N LEU A 91 0.91 5.02 4.71
CA LEU A 91 0.74 6.47 4.84
C LEU A 91 0.82 6.86 6.30
N VAL A 92 1.74 7.75 6.61
CA VAL A 92 1.97 8.27 7.96
C VAL A 92 2.11 9.79 7.94
N ALA A 93 1.96 10.40 9.12
CA ALA A 93 2.30 11.80 9.37
C ALA A 93 2.96 11.92 10.74
N ALA A 94 3.76 12.96 10.97
CA ALA A 94 4.36 13.22 12.27
C ALA A 94 3.93 14.59 12.81
N SER A 95 3.75 14.70 14.13
CA SER A 95 3.46 15.97 14.80
C SER A 95 4.68 16.87 14.92
N THR A 96 5.87 16.30 14.87
CA THR A 96 7.17 16.99 14.96
C THR A 96 8.14 16.46 13.90
N SER A 97 9.04 17.31 13.42
CA SER A 97 10.12 16.83 12.54
C SER A 97 11.08 15.95 13.32
N THR A 98 11.26 14.70 12.86
CA THR A 98 12.07 13.70 13.55
C THR A 98 12.52 12.60 12.59
N THR A 99 13.53 11.84 12.99
CA THR A 99 13.78 10.51 12.42
C THR A 99 13.05 9.51 13.29
N TYR A 100 12.11 8.76 12.70
CA TYR A 100 11.32 7.75 13.38
C TYR A 100 11.88 6.37 13.06
N GLU A 101 12.02 5.53 14.10
CA GLU A 101 12.49 4.15 13.97
C GLU A 101 11.32 3.19 14.20
N TYR A 102 11.18 2.19 13.33
CA TYR A 102 10.05 1.28 13.32
C TYR A 102 10.42 -0.12 12.83
N ASP A 103 9.61 -1.09 13.22
CA ASP A 103 9.63 -2.45 12.69
C ASP A 103 8.33 -2.74 11.95
N VAL A 104 8.41 -3.57 10.91
CA VAL A 104 7.24 -4.10 10.21
C VAL A 104 7.39 -5.60 10.05
N ASN A 105 6.32 -6.33 10.33
CA ASN A 105 6.21 -7.76 10.06
C ASN A 105 4.99 -8.02 9.19
N THR A 106 5.11 -8.98 8.28
CA THR A 106 4.02 -9.45 7.44
C THR A 106 3.96 -10.97 7.45
N ASP A 107 2.75 -11.51 7.53
CA ASP A 107 2.44 -12.92 7.27
C ASP A 107 1.32 -12.98 6.24
N TYR A 108 1.45 -13.88 5.25
CA TYR A 108 0.42 -14.03 4.23
C TYR A 108 0.40 -15.43 3.61
N GLY A 109 -0.75 -15.79 3.04
CA GLY A 109 -0.96 -17.05 2.36
C GLY A 109 -2.38 -17.20 1.83
N ALA A 110 -2.59 -18.18 0.97
CA ALA A 110 -3.88 -18.50 0.37
C ALA A 110 -4.77 -19.34 1.30
N SER A 111 -6.04 -19.47 0.93
CA SER A 111 -6.96 -20.41 1.62
C SER A 111 -6.46 -21.84 1.53
N GLY A 112 -6.35 -22.50 2.68
CA GLY A 112 -5.85 -23.88 2.81
C GLY A 112 -4.36 -23.97 3.09
N GLU A 113 -3.62 -22.89 3.07
CA GLU A 113 -2.23 -22.81 3.50
C GLU A 113 -2.08 -22.42 4.97
N THR A 114 -0.88 -22.57 5.52
CA THR A 114 -0.58 -22.02 6.85
C THR A 114 -0.54 -20.49 6.76
N TYR A 115 -1.04 -19.80 7.78
CA TYR A 115 -1.19 -18.32 7.79
C TYR A 115 0.15 -17.56 7.59
N ASN A 116 1.27 -18.21 7.81
CA ASN A 116 2.61 -17.65 7.68
C ASN A 116 3.49 -18.43 6.68
N VAL A 117 2.89 -19.05 5.67
CA VAL A 117 3.64 -19.76 4.61
C VAL A 117 4.60 -18.81 3.90
N HIS A 118 4.20 -17.55 3.77
CA HIS A 118 5.03 -16.45 3.37
C HIS A 118 5.12 -15.41 4.49
N SER A 119 6.30 -14.91 4.76
CA SER A 119 6.53 -13.87 5.76
C SER A 119 7.58 -12.88 5.29
N GLY A 120 7.47 -11.65 5.77
CA GLY A 120 8.45 -10.60 5.56
C GLY A 120 8.68 -9.81 6.84
N GLN A 121 9.91 -9.36 7.06
CA GLN A 121 10.26 -8.55 8.21
C GLN A 121 11.25 -7.46 7.82
N ALA A 122 11.02 -6.26 8.33
CA ALA A 122 11.96 -5.16 8.34
C ALA A 122 12.09 -4.62 9.76
N VAL A 123 13.28 -4.71 10.33
CA VAL A 123 13.57 -4.29 11.71
C VAL A 123 14.49 -3.08 11.73
N ASN A 124 14.33 -2.22 12.75
CA ASN A 124 15.14 -1.01 12.95
C ASN A 124 15.20 -0.12 11.71
N GLN A 125 14.07 -0.03 11.01
CA GLN A 125 13.96 0.86 9.85
C GLN A 125 13.82 2.30 10.32
N THR A 126 14.40 3.23 9.57
CA THR A 126 14.34 4.64 9.90
C THR A 126 13.70 5.44 8.77
N VAL A 127 12.93 6.45 9.14
CA VAL A 127 12.37 7.43 8.20
C VAL A 127 12.50 8.84 8.76
N ALA A 128 12.99 9.75 7.92
CA ALA A 128 12.99 11.18 8.24
C ALA A 128 11.61 11.75 7.94
N LEU A 129 10.96 12.31 8.94
CA LEU A 129 9.62 12.89 8.87
C LEU A 129 9.69 14.39 9.10
N THR A 130 8.92 15.14 8.33
CA THR A 130 8.73 16.58 8.51
C THR A 130 7.40 16.83 9.24
N ALA A 131 7.40 17.72 10.21
CA ALA A 131 6.20 18.06 10.98
C ALA A 131 5.03 18.44 10.06
N ASN A 132 3.86 17.87 10.34
CA ASN A 132 2.60 18.14 9.64
C ASN A 132 2.60 17.82 8.13
N GLN A 133 3.52 16.94 7.68
CA GLN A 133 3.56 16.43 6.31
C GLN A 133 3.26 14.95 6.28
N TYR A 134 2.60 14.50 5.20
CA TYR A 134 2.42 13.08 4.90
C TYR A 134 3.73 12.49 4.37
N ALA A 135 4.01 11.26 4.77
CA ALA A 135 5.09 10.44 4.23
C ALA A 135 4.56 9.06 3.83
N LEU A 136 5.14 8.48 2.80
CA LEU A 136 4.87 7.12 2.36
C LEU A 136 6.09 6.25 2.68
N LEU A 137 5.88 5.22 3.50
CA LEU A 137 6.89 4.21 3.78
C LEU A 137 6.69 3.07 2.79
N ASP A 138 7.71 2.77 1.99
CA ASP A 138 7.65 1.67 1.03
C ASP A 138 7.86 0.32 1.74
N LEU A 139 6.85 -0.53 1.69
CA LEU A 139 6.82 -1.87 2.27
C LEU A 139 6.78 -2.96 1.20
N SER A 140 6.94 -2.63 -0.07
CA SER A 140 6.79 -3.54 -1.21
C SER A 140 7.71 -4.76 -1.11
N GLY A 141 8.93 -4.58 -0.58
CA GLY A 141 9.90 -5.65 -0.41
C GLY A 141 9.49 -6.74 0.60
N LEU A 142 8.49 -6.47 1.47
CA LEU A 142 8.04 -7.41 2.50
C LEU A 142 6.99 -8.41 1.99
N VAL A 143 6.44 -8.18 0.80
CA VAL A 143 5.33 -8.95 0.22
C VAL A 143 5.63 -9.37 -1.23
N GLY A 144 6.88 -9.73 -1.52
CA GLY A 144 7.37 -9.96 -2.88
C GLY A 144 6.74 -11.15 -3.62
N SER A 145 6.05 -12.06 -2.92
CA SER A 145 5.40 -13.23 -3.51
C SER A 145 3.88 -13.23 -3.40
N LEU A 146 3.26 -12.04 -3.25
CA LEU A 146 1.80 -11.92 -3.21
C LEU A 146 1.14 -12.51 -4.46
N SER A 147 0.05 -13.24 -4.22
CA SER A 147 -0.81 -13.83 -5.24
C SER A 147 -2.27 -13.39 -5.06
N ALA A 148 -3.06 -13.45 -6.14
CA ALA A 148 -4.48 -13.15 -6.07
C ALA A 148 -5.19 -14.05 -5.04
N GLY A 149 -5.98 -13.46 -4.16
CA GLY A 149 -6.71 -14.18 -3.12
C GLY A 149 -5.95 -14.47 -1.84
N ASP A 150 -4.68 -14.08 -1.72
CA ASP A 150 -3.93 -14.19 -0.46
C ASP A 150 -4.57 -13.34 0.64
N PHE A 151 -4.56 -13.86 1.86
CA PHE A 151 -4.87 -13.11 3.07
C PHE A 151 -3.59 -12.58 3.67
N VAL A 152 -3.53 -11.28 3.93
CA VAL A 152 -2.33 -10.59 4.41
C VAL A 152 -2.61 -10.02 5.79
N GLY A 153 -1.75 -10.35 6.75
CA GLY A 153 -1.61 -9.66 8.02
C GLY A 153 -0.33 -8.85 8.04
N LEU A 154 -0.40 -7.59 8.45
CA LEU A 154 0.73 -6.71 8.61
C LEU A 154 0.65 -6.00 9.94
N ASN A 155 1.78 -5.91 10.65
CA ASN A 155 1.89 -5.06 11.81
C ASN A 155 3.05 -4.07 11.68
N LEU A 156 2.80 -2.86 12.16
CA LEU A 156 3.80 -1.83 12.40
C LEU A 156 4.02 -1.72 13.89
N SER A 157 5.25 -1.78 14.35
CA SER A 157 5.62 -1.52 15.73
C SER A 157 6.70 -0.45 15.85
N ASN A 158 6.75 0.19 17.03
CA ASN A 158 7.82 1.07 17.37
C ASN A 158 9.02 0.23 17.83
N SER A 159 10.16 0.32 17.14
CA SER A 159 11.39 -0.43 17.50
C SER A 159 12.25 0.28 18.53
N ASN A 160 12.08 1.60 18.69
CA ASN A 160 12.89 2.41 19.59
C ASN A 160 12.04 3.26 20.52
N GLY A 161 12.13 3.01 21.82
CA GLY A 161 11.45 3.83 22.85
C GLY A 161 11.94 5.28 22.95
N ALA A 162 12.98 5.67 22.19
CA ALA A 162 13.54 7.04 22.19
C ALA A 162 13.09 7.89 21.02
N ASN A 163 12.19 7.40 20.15
CA ASN A 163 11.64 8.20 19.07
C ASN A 163 11.01 9.52 19.58
N ALA A 164 11.22 10.64 18.98
CA ALA A 164 10.67 11.93 19.38
C ALA A 164 9.34 12.23 18.67
N GLY A 165 8.34 12.67 19.41
CA GLY A 165 7.04 13.08 18.87
C GLY A 165 6.06 11.93 18.64
N THR A 166 4.94 12.22 18.02
CA THR A 166 3.85 11.28 17.74
C THR A 166 3.85 10.95 16.26
N LEU A 167 3.87 9.66 15.93
CA LEU A 167 3.59 9.15 14.59
C LEU A 167 2.09 8.91 14.46
N HIS A 168 1.49 9.46 13.44
CA HIS A 168 0.11 9.18 13.05
C HIS A 168 0.12 8.18 11.90
N VAL A 169 -0.46 7.00 12.13
CA VAL A 169 -0.64 5.95 11.13
C VAL A 169 -2.04 6.10 10.54
N LEU A 170 -2.11 6.32 9.23
CA LEU A 170 -3.39 6.61 8.56
C LEU A 170 -3.96 5.38 7.84
N GLY A 171 -3.13 4.61 7.14
CA GLY A 171 -3.56 3.43 6.41
C GLY A 171 -2.52 2.92 5.43
N LEU A 172 -2.81 1.80 4.79
CA LEU A 172 -1.99 1.23 3.73
C LEU A 172 -2.57 1.57 2.35
N ARG A 173 -1.71 1.76 1.38
CA ARG A 173 -2.03 1.87 -0.04
C ARG A 173 -1.39 0.71 -0.80
N LEU A 174 -2.21 -0.23 -1.26
CA LEU A 174 -1.79 -1.28 -2.18
C LEU A 174 -2.00 -0.80 -3.61
N ARG A 175 -0.94 -0.86 -4.41
CA ARG A 175 -0.97 -0.63 -5.86
C ARG A 175 -0.60 -1.91 -6.57
N TYR A 176 -1.34 -2.28 -7.59
CA TYR A 176 -1.11 -3.53 -8.32
C TYR A 176 -1.51 -3.42 -9.78
N ASN A 177 -0.85 -4.23 -10.62
CA ASN A 177 -1.29 -4.47 -11.98
C ASN A 177 -2.34 -5.58 -11.94
N ARG A 178 -3.36 -5.47 -12.78
CA ARG A 178 -4.40 -6.50 -12.89
C ARG A 178 -4.14 -7.47 -14.05
N THR A 179 -4.73 -8.66 -13.94
CA THR A 179 -4.82 -9.64 -15.03
C THR A 179 -5.79 -9.20 -16.11
#